data_d71f0830243eb5ef37119c723d5f0d62
#
_entry.id   d71f0830243eb5ef37119c723d5f0d62
#
_cell.length_a   1.000
_cell.length_b   1.000
_cell.length_c   1.000
_cell.angle_alpha   90.00
_cell.angle_beta   90.00
_cell.angle_gamma   90.00
#
_symmetry.space_group_name_H-M   'P 1'
#
loop_
_entity.id
_entity.type
_entity.pdbx_description
1 polymer ?
#
loop_
_entity_poly.entity_id
_entity_poly.type
_entity_poly.pdbx_seq_one_letter_code
_entity_poly.pdbx_strand_id
1 'polypeptide(L)'
;MSGHSKWHNIQKTKGAADAKRSAAFTKIAKEIIVAVKEGGGSGDPANNSRLATVIAKAKAVNMPNDNIKRTIDKALGAGSTENFEAVTYEGYGPGGVAVIVDALTDNRQRTAPEVRHAFDKCNGNL
;
A
#
# COMPACT_ATOMS: atom_id res chain seq x y z
N MET A 1 35.70 6.98 20.58
CA MET A 1 35.17 6.83 19.20
C MET A 1 34.02 5.87 19.11
N SER A 2 33.89 4.92 20.02
CA SER A 2 32.77 3.97 20.07
C SER A 2 31.39 4.65 20.24
N GLY A 3 31.30 5.73 21.02
CA GLY A 3 30.07 6.46 21.21
C GLY A 3 29.53 7.13 19.95
N HIS A 4 30.44 7.57 19.09
CA HIS A 4 30.10 8.19 17.81
C HIS A 4 29.52 7.14 16.82
N SER A 5 30.12 5.96 16.76
CA SER A 5 29.60 4.86 15.95
C SER A 5 28.22 4.39 16.41
N LYS A 6 28.03 4.30 17.71
CA LYS A 6 26.74 3.91 18.29
C LYS A 6 25.63 4.89 17.90
N TRP A 7 25.91 6.20 17.99
CA TRP A 7 24.96 7.23 17.60
C TRP A 7 24.60 7.12 16.11
N HIS A 8 25.59 6.93 15.25
CA HIS A 8 25.38 6.76 13.82
C HIS A 8 24.52 5.54 13.51
N ASN A 9 24.76 4.41 14.17
CA ASN A 9 23.98 3.20 13.99
C ASN A 9 22.52 3.38 14.45
N ILE A 10 22.28 4.09 15.55
CA ILE A 10 20.94 4.39 16.04
C ILE A 10 20.17 5.24 15.03
N GLN A 11 20.79 6.27 14.49
CA GLN A 11 20.18 7.13 13.47
C GLN A 11 19.83 6.35 12.21
N LYS A 12 20.71 5.49 11.74
CA LYS A 12 20.50 4.65 10.57
C LYS A 12 19.33 3.68 10.77
N THR A 13 19.27 3.03 11.93
CA THR A 13 18.19 2.10 12.27
C THR A 13 16.86 2.83 12.39
N LYS A 14 16.83 3.99 13.03
CA LYS A 14 15.63 4.81 13.18
C LYS A 14 15.13 5.30 11.82
N GLY A 15 16.02 5.77 10.95
CA GLY A 15 15.66 6.21 9.61
C GLY A 15 15.09 5.08 8.76
N ALA A 16 15.65 3.87 8.86
CA ALA A 16 15.13 2.70 8.15
C ALA A 16 13.74 2.30 8.66
N ALA A 17 13.52 2.35 9.98
CA ALA A 17 12.22 2.05 10.58
C ALA A 17 11.17 3.09 10.17
N ASP A 18 11.54 4.38 10.15
CA ASP A 18 10.66 5.46 9.73
C ASP A 18 10.30 5.34 8.24
N ALA A 19 11.25 4.93 7.39
CA ALA A 19 11.01 4.71 5.96
C ALA A 19 10.03 3.55 5.74
N LYS A 20 10.17 2.45 6.47
CA LYS A 20 9.24 1.33 6.41
C LYS A 20 7.83 1.72 6.86
N ARG A 21 7.74 2.50 7.93
CA ARG A 21 6.47 3.00 8.45
C ARG A 21 5.79 3.90 7.43
N SER A 22 6.54 4.81 6.83
CA SER A 22 6.03 5.72 5.81
C SER A 22 5.52 4.96 4.59
N ALA A 23 6.26 3.94 4.13
CA ALA A 23 5.84 3.10 3.02
C ALA A 23 4.56 2.34 3.34
N ALA A 24 4.46 1.77 4.56
CA ALA A 24 3.27 1.07 5.00
C ALA A 24 2.06 2.00 5.07
N PHE A 25 2.23 3.21 5.59
CA PHE A 25 1.16 4.20 5.67
C PHE A 25 0.69 4.64 4.29
N THR A 26 1.61 4.85 3.36
CA THR A 26 1.26 5.21 1.98
C THR A 26 0.45 4.12 1.30
N LYS A 27 0.84 2.87 1.48
CA LYS A 27 0.11 1.72 0.93
C LYS A 27 -1.30 1.62 1.51
N ILE A 28 -1.41 1.73 2.83
CA ILE A 28 -2.71 1.66 3.52
C ILE A 28 -3.62 2.82 3.13
N ALA A 29 -3.07 4.02 2.96
CA ALA A 29 -3.84 5.17 2.48
C ALA A 29 -4.46 4.89 1.12
N LYS A 30 -3.72 4.29 0.21
CA LYS A 30 -4.24 3.88 -1.10
C LYS A 30 -5.33 2.81 -0.96
N GLU A 31 -5.14 1.84 -0.08
CA GLU A 31 -6.14 0.80 0.19
C GLU A 31 -7.44 1.41 0.75
N ILE A 32 -7.34 2.41 1.62
CA ILE A 32 -8.51 3.13 2.15
C ILE A 32 -9.27 3.82 1.01
N ILE A 33 -8.58 4.51 0.14
CA ILE A 33 -9.19 5.21 -1.00
C ILE A 33 -9.94 4.23 -1.90
N VAL A 34 -9.32 3.10 -2.23
CA VAL A 34 -9.94 2.06 -3.05
C VAL A 34 -11.16 1.46 -2.33
N ALA A 35 -11.05 1.18 -1.03
CA ALA A 35 -12.14 0.61 -0.25
C ALA A 35 -13.36 1.54 -0.21
N VAL A 36 -13.14 2.85 -0.07
CA VAL A 36 -14.23 3.82 -0.11
C VAL A 36 -14.91 3.84 -1.48
N LYS A 37 -14.13 3.89 -2.55
CA LYS A 37 -14.65 3.96 -3.92
C LYS A 37 -15.38 2.69 -4.33
N GLU A 38 -14.80 1.53 -4.05
CA GLU A 38 -15.39 0.24 -4.42
C GLU A 38 -16.53 -0.19 -3.50
N GLY A 39 -16.58 0.36 -2.29
CA GLY A 39 -17.67 0.10 -1.33
C GLY A 39 -18.89 1.00 -1.49
N GLY A 40 -19.12 1.54 -2.69
CA GLY A 40 -20.28 2.39 -2.97
C GLY A 40 -20.10 3.84 -2.55
N GLY A 41 -18.88 4.28 -2.30
CA GLY A 41 -18.59 5.66 -1.89
C GLY A 41 -18.87 5.94 -0.43
N SER A 42 -19.09 4.92 0.40
CA SER A 42 -19.34 5.09 1.82
C SER A 42 -18.03 5.20 2.60
N GLY A 43 -17.89 6.25 3.40
CA GLY A 43 -16.81 6.44 4.34
C GLY A 43 -17.11 5.89 5.74
N ASP A 44 -18.24 5.23 5.91
CA ASP A 44 -18.66 4.64 7.18
C ASP A 44 -18.31 3.15 7.20
N PRO A 45 -17.40 2.70 8.07
CA PRO A 45 -17.04 1.28 8.15
C PRO A 45 -18.22 0.38 8.52
N ALA A 46 -19.25 0.90 9.17
CA ALA A 46 -20.46 0.12 9.46
C ALA A 46 -21.21 -0.25 8.19
N ASN A 47 -21.10 0.55 7.14
CA ASN A 47 -21.76 0.34 5.84
C ASN A 47 -20.79 -0.09 4.75
N ASN A 48 -19.53 -0.29 5.07
CA ASN A 48 -18.48 -0.67 4.12
C ASN A 48 -17.53 -1.64 4.80
N SER A 49 -17.79 -2.94 4.63
CA SER A 49 -17.01 -3.99 5.29
C SER A 49 -15.55 -4.02 4.83
N ARG A 50 -15.29 -3.68 3.58
CA ARG A 50 -13.93 -3.60 3.04
C ARG A 50 -13.15 -2.48 3.71
N LEU A 51 -13.78 -1.32 3.89
CA LEU A 51 -13.18 -0.21 4.61
C LEU A 51 -12.90 -0.57 6.07
N ALA A 52 -13.83 -1.28 6.74
CA ALA A 52 -13.63 -1.74 8.10
C ALA A 52 -12.38 -2.63 8.23
N THR A 53 -12.18 -3.53 7.27
CA THR A 53 -10.99 -4.40 7.22
C THR A 53 -9.71 -3.58 7.06
N VAL A 54 -9.71 -2.60 6.16
CA VAL A 54 -8.53 -1.76 5.92
C VAL A 54 -8.23 -0.87 7.12
N ILE A 55 -9.26 -0.34 7.78
CA ILE A 55 -9.08 0.45 9.01
C ILE A 55 -8.43 -0.40 10.11
N ALA A 56 -8.84 -1.66 10.25
CA ALA A 56 -8.21 -2.58 11.20
C ALA A 56 -6.73 -2.79 10.88
N LYS A 57 -6.37 -2.93 9.59
CA LYS A 57 -4.96 -3.01 9.16
C LYS A 57 -4.20 -1.73 9.49
N ALA A 58 -4.82 -0.57 9.29
CA ALA A 58 -4.21 0.72 9.61
C ALA A 58 -3.89 0.85 11.08
N LYS A 59 -4.82 0.45 11.93
CA LYS A 59 -4.62 0.46 13.40
C LYS A 59 -3.54 -0.52 13.83
N ALA A 60 -3.45 -1.67 13.17
CA ALA A 60 -2.42 -2.68 13.47
C ALA A 60 -0.99 -2.17 13.22
N VAL A 61 -0.80 -1.24 12.29
CA VAL A 61 0.49 -0.60 12.04
C VAL A 61 0.61 0.77 12.72
N ASN A 62 -0.28 1.08 13.66
CA ASN A 62 -0.28 2.30 14.46
C ASN A 62 -0.47 3.58 13.63
N MET A 63 -1.26 3.51 12.57
CA MET A 63 -1.63 4.71 11.83
C MET A 63 -2.53 5.58 12.72
N PRO A 64 -2.21 6.87 12.91
CA PRO A 64 -3.04 7.75 13.73
C PRO A 64 -4.46 7.88 13.20
N ASN A 65 -5.44 7.95 14.10
CA ASN A 65 -6.84 8.09 13.73
C ASN A 65 -7.11 9.33 12.85
N ASP A 66 -6.39 10.42 13.10
CA ASP A 66 -6.49 11.63 12.28
C ASP A 66 -6.07 11.39 10.83
N ASN A 67 -5.05 10.57 10.63
CA ASN A 67 -4.58 10.21 9.30
C ASN A 67 -5.61 9.34 8.57
N ILE A 68 -6.19 8.38 9.28
CA ILE A 68 -7.25 7.52 8.74
C ILE A 68 -8.44 8.37 8.31
N LYS A 69 -8.93 9.22 9.19
CA LYS A 69 -10.08 10.10 8.94
C LYS A 69 -9.81 11.04 7.75
N ARG A 70 -8.63 11.65 7.73
CA ARG A 70 -8.24 12.57 6.65
C ARG A 70 -8.20 11.87 5.30
N THR A 71 -7.70 10.64 5.27
CA THR A 71 -7.64 9.83 4.05
C THR A 71 -9.03 9.47 3.56
N ILE A 72 -9.94 9.10 4.46
CA ILE A 72 -11.33 8.82 4.13
C ILE A 72 -12.01 10.08 3.57
N ASP A 73 -11.85 11.21 4.23
CA ASP A 73 -12.42 12.48 3.79
C ASP A 73 -11.90 12.88 2.41
N LYS A 74 -10.62 12.66 2.16
CA LYS A 74 -10.01 12.90 0.84
C LYS A 74 -10.63 12.01 -0.22
N ALA A 75 -10.90 10.74 0.09
CA ALA A 75 -11.51 9.80 -0.84
C ALA A 75 -12.96 10.16 -1.17
N LEU A 76 -13.67 10.75 -0.22
CA LEU A 76 -15.06 11.22 -0.40
C LEU A 76 -15.15 12.56 -1.12
N GLY A 77 -14.05 13.32 -1.15
CA GLY A 77 -14.04 14.66 -1.72
C GLY A 77 -14.21 14.65 -3.23
N ALA A 78 -15.00 15.58 -3.75
CA ALA A 78 -15.25 15.74 -5.17
C ALA A 78 -14.01 16.14 -5.98
N GLY A 79 -12.97 16.63 -5.31
CA GLY A 79 -11.71 17.03 -5.95
C GLY A 79 -10.65 15.95 -5.97
N SER A 80 -10.95 14.72 -5.55
CA SER A 80 -9.98 13.65 -5.56
C SER A 80 -9.70 13.20 -7.00
N THR A 81 -8.50 13.53 -7.49
CA THR A 81 -8.04 13.12 -8.82
C THR A 81 -7.35 11.77 -8.81
N GLU A 82 -7.12 11.21 -7.63
CA GLU A 82 -6.45 9.92 -7.47
C GLU A 82 -7.44 8.78 -7.71
N ASN A 83 -7.32 8.14 -8.86
CA ASN A 83 -8.13 6.98 -9.24
C ASN A 83 -7.30 5.72 -9.13
N PHE A 84 -7.07 5.28 -7.89
CA PHE A 84 -6.41 3.99 -7.66
C PHE A 84 -7.41 2.86 -7.88
N GLU A 85 -6.92 1.80 -8.50
CA GLU A 85 -7.67 0.56 -8.67
C GLU A 85 -6.82 -0.62 -8.23
N ALA A 86 -7.50 -1.67 -7.78
CA ALA A 86 -6.86 -2.92 -7.44
C ALA A 86 -6.74 -3.79 -8.68
N VAL A 87 -5.55 -4.31 -8.91
CA VAL A 87 -5.27 -5.20 -10.04
C VAL A 87 -4.54 -6.43 -9.51
N THR A 88 -4.96 -7.60 -9.95
CA THR A 88 -4.31 -8.85 -9.60
C THR A 88 -3.60 -9.42 -10.81
N TYR A 89 -2.33 -9.77 -10.63
CA TYR A 89 -1.53 -10.45 -11.65
C TYR A 89 -1.22 -11.85 -11.17
N GLU A 90 -1.28 -12.80 -12.08
CA GLU A 90 -0.94 -14.18 -11.81
C GLU A 90 0.22 -14.58 -12.71
N GLY A 91 1.20 -15.29 -12.15
CA GLY A 91 2.36 -15.72 -12.89
C GLY A 91 3.11 -16.81 -12.16
N TYR A 92 4.26 -17.14 -12.69
CA TYR A 92 5.14 -18.16 -12.12
C TYR A 92 6.49 -17.56 -11.79
N GLY A 93 6.99 -17.88 -10.61
CA GLY A 93 8.35 -17.56 -10.21
C GLY A 93 9.34 -18.64 -10.63
N PRO A 94 10.61 -18.48 -10.25
CA PRO A 94 11.64 -19.49 -10.50
C PRO A 94 11.23 -20.84 -9.94
N GLY A 95 11.47 -21.92 -10.68
CA GLY A 95 11.11 -23.27 -10.25
C GLY A 95 9.64 -23.62 -10.41
N GLY A 96 8.86 -22.81 -11.12
CA GLY A 96 7.44 -23.08 -11.37
C GLY A 96 6.50 -22.76 -10.20
N VAL A 97 6.97 -21.98 -9.23
CA VAL A 97 6.14 -21.54 -8.10
C VAL A 97 5.09 -20.55 -8.59
N ALA A 98 3.82 -20.82 -8.26
CA ALA A 98 2.73 -19.90 -8.60
C ALA A 98 2.83 -18.65 -7.72
N VAL A 99 2.71 -17.48 -8.34
CA VAL A 99 2.82 -16.19 -7.67
C VAL A 99 1.59 -15.35 -8.03
N ILE A 100 0.95 -14.79 -7.01
CA ILE A 100 -0.16 -13.86 -7.17
C ILE A 100 0.32 -12.50 -6.65
N VAL A 101 0.17 -11.46 -7.47
CA VAL A 101 0.55 -10.10 -7.11
C VAL A 101 -0.69 -9.22 -7.08
N ASP A 102 -1.01 -8.72 -5.90
CA ASP A 102 -2.07 -7.73 -5.74
C ASP A 102 -1.42 -6.34 -5.73
N ALA A 103 -1.84 -5.50 -6.64
CA ALA A 103 -1.30 -4.17 -6.81
C ALA A 103 -2.41 -3.11 -6.75
N LEU A 104 -2.06 -1.95 -6.21
CA LEU A 104 -2.88 -0.75 -6.27
C LEU A 104 -2.20 0.22 -7.23
N THR A 105 -2.91 0.65 -8.25
CA THR A 105 -2.32 1.52 -9.26
C THR A 105 -3.32 2.58 -9.74
N ASP A 106 -2.79 3.73 -10.09
CA ASP A 106 -3.51 4.77 -10.79
C ASP A 106 -3.35 4.67 -12.32
N ASN A 107 -2.48 3.77 -12.79
CA ASN A 107 -2.21 3.60 -14.21
C ASN A 107 -1.84 2.13 -14.53
N ARG A 108 -2.81 1.37 -14.97
CA ARG A 108 -2.63 -0.04 -15.36
C ARG A 108 -1.64 -0.20 -16.50
N GLN A 109 -1.64 0.73 -17.44
CA GLN A 109 -0.76 0.66 -18.62
C GLN A 109 0.70 0.81 -18.26
N ARG A 110 1.00 1.50 -17.17
CA ARG A 110 2.36 1.61 -16.63
C ARG A 110 2.71 0.40 -15.78
N THR A 111 1.78 -0.04 -14.93
CA THR A 111 2.04 -1.08 -13.92
C THR A 111 2.22 -2.46 -14.55
N ALA A 112 1.42 -2.81 -15.55
CA ALA A 112 1.49 -4.13 -16.17
C ALA A 112 2.88 -4.45 -16.75
N PRO A 113 3.52 -3.56 -17.55
CA PRO A 113 4.88 -3.81 -18.02
C PRO A 113 5.91 -3.86 -16.89
N GLU A 114 5.75 -3.05 -15.87
CA GLU A 114 6.67 -3.05 -14.71
C GLU A 114 6.63 -4.38 -13.96
N VAL A 115 5.43 -4.92 -13.72
CA VAL A 115 5.27 -6.22 -13.07
C VAL A 115 5.83 -7.33 -13.95
N ARG A 116 5.55 -7.30 -15.24
CA ARG A 116 6.09 -8.29 -16.18
C ARG A 116 7.61 -8.25 -16.21
N HIS A 117 8.19 -7.06 -16.23
CA HIS A 117 9.65 -6.90 -16.20
C HIS A 117 10.26 -7.48 -14.93
N ALA A 118 9.60 -7.29 -13.77
CA ALA A 118 10.07 -7.85 -12.51
C ALA A 118 10.08 -9.39 -12.54
N PHE A 119 9.05 -10.00 -13.12
CA PHE A 119 9.01 -11.45 -13.30
C PHE A 119 10.11 -11.93 -14.24
N ASP A 120 10.28 -11.28 -15.38
CA ASP A 120 11.29 -11.64 -16.39
C ASP A 120 12.70 -11.51 -15.80
N LYS A 121 12.96 -10.46 -15.04
CA LYS A 121 14.26 -10.21 -14.42
C LYS A 121 14.63 -11.28 -13.41
N CYS A 122 13.65 -11.89 -12.76
CA CYS A 122 13.85 -12.92 -11.73
C CYS A 122 13.63 -14.34 -12.25
N ASN A 123 13.70 -14.56 -13.56
CA ASN A 123 13.51 -15.86 -14.20
C ASN A 123 12.11 -16.43 -13.98
N GLY A 124 11.12 -15.56 -13.83
CA GLY A 124 9.73 -15.93 -13.77
C GLY A 124 9.01 -15.67 -15.08
N ASN A 125 7.71 -15.88 -15.07
CA ASN A 125 6.84 -15.63 -16.22
C ASN A 125 5.47 -15.18 -15.73
N LEU A 126 4.96 -14.14 -16.33
CA LEU A 126 3.65 -13.60 -15.97
C LEU A 126 2.52 -14.21 -16.78
#